data_bad9f037795e25dc7d7562e1e3c28a76
#
_entry.id   bad9f037795e25dc7d7562e1e3c28a76
#
_cell.length_a   1.000
_cell.length_b   1.000
_cell.length_c   1.000
_cell.angle_alpha   90.00
_cell.angle_beta   90.00
_cell.angle_gamma   90.00
#
_symmetry.space_group_name_H-M   'P 1'
#
loop_
_entity.id
_entity.type
_entity.pdbx_description
1 polymer ?
#
loop_
_entity_poly.entity_id
_entity_poly.type
_entity_poly.pdbx_seq_one_letter_code
_entity_poly.pdbx_strand_id
1 'polypeptide(L)'
;MHYLDVYWSRINHLGETTAERIKNGGIRSFEKWMAESPHTVRDLSVERGLYFDGLILTNKDKEYEKIMFLNVANDIPIRVGDIMNWVIEDGTIEKWILIQKEKKVNGTYQTFWIVRCNYLLKWIDEVGHLKQSWAYVVSSLDSKIKGNYRTWNSLRLLVL
;
A
#
# COMPACT_ATOMS: atom_id res chain seq x y z
N MET A 1 -4.43 8.48 46.28
CA MET A 1 -4.84 7.87 44.99
C MET A 1 -5.61 6.61 45.32
N HIS A 2 -6.89 6.56 45.00
CA HIS A 2 -7.74 5.42 45.37
C HIS A 2 -7.38 4.19 44.51
N TYR A 3 -7.33 2.99 45.10
CA TYR A 3 -7.01 1.73 44.38
C TYR A 3 -7.88 1.52 43.13
N LEU A 4 -9.14 1.91 43.21
CA LEU A 4 -10.08 1.86 42.09
C LEU A 4 -9.69 2.79 40.93
N ASP A 5 -9.09 3.95 41.17
CA ASP A 5 -8.64 4.87 40.11
C ASP A 5 -7.50 4.26 39.31
N VAL A 6 -6.58 3.60 40.01
CA VAL A 6 -5.47 2.85 39.37
C VAL A 6 -6.00 1.67 38.57
N TYR A 7 -6.98 0.96 39.10
CA TYR A 7 -7.62 -0.17 38.42
C TYR A 7 -8.34 0.28 37.13
N TRP A 8 -9.17 1.32 37.22
CA TRP A 8 -9.88 1.87 36.07
C TRP A 8 -8.94 2.45 35.03
N SER A 9 -7.87 3.12 35.42
CA SER A 9 -6.87 3.63 34.48
C SER A 9 -6.17 2.51 33.73
N ARG A 10 -5.92 1.36 34.37
CA ARG A 10 -5.33 0.18 33.73
C ARG A 10 -6.29 -0.49 32.74
N ILE A 11 -7.57 -0.59 33.09
CA ILE A 11 -8.58 -1.21 32.22
C ILE A 11 -8.84 -0.32 31.00
N ASN A 12 -8.91 0.99 31.22
CA ASN A 12 -9.32 1.96 30.18
C ASN A 12 -8.15 2.57 29.39
N HIS A 13 -6.90 2.14 29.66
CA HIS A 13 -5.74 2.74 28.99
C HIS A 13 -5.72 2.54 27.46
N LEU A 14 -6.48 1.60 26.91
CA LEU A 14 -6.67 1.38 25.46
C LEU A 14 -7.99 1.93 24.94
N GLY A 15 -8.88 2.43 25.81
CA GLY A 15 -10.19 2.95 25.45
C GLY A 15 -11.25 2.63 26.49
N GLU A 16 -12.34 3.39 26.50
CA GLU A 16 -13.45 3.23 27.44
C GLU A 16 -14.34 2.04 27.06
N THR A 17 -14.54 1.83 25.76
CA THR A 17 -15.37 0.75 25.22
C THR A 17 -14.53 -0.46 24.79
N THR A 18 -15.15 -1.64 24.75
CA THR A 18 -14.51 -2.86 24.24
C THR A 18 -14.06 -2.71 22.78
N ALA A 19 -14.85 -2.04 21.96
CA ALA A 19 -14.52 -1.79 20.55
C ALA A 19 -13.28 -0.89 20.40
N GLU A 20 -13.18 0.18 21.20
CA GLU A 20 -11.99 1.03 21.24
C GLU A 20 -10.75 0.28 21.71
N ARG A 21 -10.87 -0.53 22.74
CA ARG A 21 -9.77 -1.36 23.24
C ARG A 21 -9.23 -2.32 22.19
N ILE A 22 -10.12 -2.99 21.46
CA ILE A 22 -9.74 -3.89 20.35
C ILE A 22 -9.04 -3.10 19.25
N LYS A 23 -9.61 -1.97 18.84
CA LYS A 23 -9.04 -1.11 17.78
C LYS A 23 -7.66 -0.56 18.20
N ASN A 24 -7.55 0.04 19.37
CA ASN A 24 -6.31 0.65 19.85
C ASN A 24 -5.23 -0.42 20.15
N GLY A 25 -5.63 -1.60 20.64
CA GLY A 25 -4.76 -2.76 20.76
C GLY A 25 -4.21 -3.23 19.42
N GLY A 26 -5.06 -3.27 18.39
CA GLY A 26 -4.65 -3.58 17.02
C GLY A 26 -3.68 -2.56 16.42
N ILE A 27 -3.92 -1.26 16.65
CA ILE A 27 -3.01 -0.18 16.20
C ILE A 27 -1.63 -0.35 16.85
N ARG A 28 -1.56 -0.53 18.17
CA ARG A 28 -0.28 -0.74 18.88
C ARG A 28 0.44 -2.00 18.42
N SER A 29 -0.30 -3.07 18.17
CA SER A 29 0.29 -4.30 17.64
C SER A 29 0.89 -4.10 16.24
N PHE A 30 0.23 -3.30 15.40
CA PHE A 30 0.74 -2.95 14.08
C PHE A 30 1.99 -2.05 14.19
N GLU A 31 1.99 -1.02 15.04
CA GLU A 31 3.14 -0.15 15.30
C GLU A 31 4.35 -0.96 15.76
N LYS A 32 4.13 -1.89 16.70
CA LYS A 32 5.19 -2.80 17.16
C LYS A 32 5.72 -3.67 16.02
N TRP A 33 4.82 -4.24 15.21
CA TRP A 33 5.19 -5.04 14.04
C TRP A 33 6.00 -4.23 13.04
N MET A 34 5.58 -2.99 12.74
CA MET A 34 6.33 -2.05 11.92
C MET A 34 7.73 -1.76 12.47
N ALA A 35 7.87 -1.61 13.79
CA ALA A 35 9.15 -1.30 14.43
C ALA A 35 10.15 -2.48 14.40
N GLU A 36 9.66 -3.70 14.52
CA GLU A 36 10.47 -4.91 14.70
C GLU A 36 10.66 -5.72 13.39
N SER A 37 9.84 -5.48 12.36
CA SER A 37 9.89 -6.27 11.13
C SER A 37 11.04 -5.88 10.22
N PRO A 38 11.80 -6.84 9.68
CA PRO A 38 12.82 -6.59 8.65
C PRO A 38 12.20 -6.18 7.29
N HIS A 39 10.89 -6.34 7.13
CA HIS A 39 10.16 -5.95 5.91
C HIS A 39 9.63 -4.52 5.95
N THR A 40 9.95 -3.78 7.01
CA THR A 40 9.59 -2.37 7.11
C THR A 40 10.52 -1.53 6.26
N VAL A 41 9.92 -0.81 5.33
CA VAL A 41 10.62 0.16 4.48
C VAL A 41 10.27 1.56 4.98
N ARG A 42 11.31 2.35 5.24
CA ARG A 42 11.18 3.73 5.68
C ARG A 42 11.28 4.69 4.50
N ASP A 43 10.78 5.89 4.70
CA ASP A 43 10.88 7.00 3.73
C ASP A 43 10.32 6.67 2.34
N LEU A 44 9.28 5.80 2.27
CA LEU A 44 8.50 5.66 1.07
C LEU A 44 7.86 7.00 0.72
N SER A 45 7.81 7.35 -0.55
CA SER A 45 7.16 8.60 -0.95
C SER A 45 6.21 8.39 -2.13
N VAL A 46 5.15 9.19 -2.21
CA VAL A 46 4.31 9.28 -3.41
C VAL A 46 4.60 10.57 -4.16
N GLU A 47 4.33 10.59 -5.46
CA GLU A 47 4.68 11.72 -6.35
C GLU A 47 4.10 13.08 -5.91
N ARG A 48 3.02 13.08 -5.12
CA ARG A 48 2.44 14.31 -4.54
C ARG A 48 3.15 14.82 -3.28
N GLY A 49 4.34 14.29 -2.94
CA GLY A 49 5.19 14.79 -1.87
C GLY A 49 4.84 14.30 -0.46
N LEU A 50 4.07 13.23 -0.32
CA LEU A 50 3.79 12.58 0.96
C LEU A 50 4.85 11.51 1.23
N TYR A 51 5.45 11.53 2.43
CA TYR A 51 6.42 10.54 2.93
C TYR A 51 5.76 9.70 4.03
N PHE A 52 6.08 8.41 4.08
CA PHE A 52 5.55 7.49 5.07
C PHE A 52 6.39 6.22 5.18
N ASP A 53 6.21 5.51 6.28
CA ASP A 53 6.78 4.17 6.47
C ASP A 53 5.72 3.11 6.14
N GLY A 54 6.17 2.00 5.58
CA GLY A 54 5.29 0.91 5.20
C GLY A 54 5.94 -0.46 5.36
N LEU A 55 5.12 -1.48 5.58
CA LEU A 55 5.54 -2.86 5.63
C LEU A 55 5.24 -3.52 4.29
N ILE A 56 6.29 -3.91 3.56
CA ILE A 56 6.15 -4.55 2.25
C ILE A 56 6.30 -6.06 2.38
N LEU A 57 5.28 -6.79 2.00
CA LEU A 57 5.23 -8.24 2.07
C LEU A 57 5.12 -8.83 0.67
N THR A 58 5.92 -9.85 0.39
CA THR A 58 5.82 -10.61 -0.85
C THR A 58 4.57 -11.48 -0.85
N ASN A 59 3.90 -11.57 -1.99
CA ASN A 59 2.84 -12.54 -2.18
C ASN A 59 3.46 -13.93 -2.33
N LYS A 60 2.99 -14.89 -1.52
CA LYS A 60 3.45 -16.29 -1.59
C LYS A 60 2.75 -17.09 -2.69
N ASP A 61 1.71 -16.53 -3.28
CA ASP A 61 0.97 -17.17 -4.37
C ASP A 61 1.73 -16.96 -5.68
N LYS A 62 2.20 -18.06 -6.29
CA LYS A 62 2.95 -18.06 -7.56
C LYS A 62 2.18 -17.41 -8.72
N GLU A 63 0.85 -17.37 -8.65
CA GLU A 63 0.01 -16.72 -9.66
C GLU A 63 0.16 -15.19 -9.65
N TYR A 64 0.67 -14.62 -8.53
CA TYR A 64 0.79 -13.19 -8.30
C TYR A 64 2.19 -12.76 -7.84
N GLU A 65 3.25 -13.43 -8.30
CA GLU A 65 4.64 -13.16 -7.90
C GLU A 65 5.09 -11.69 -8.09
N LYS A 66 4.45 -10.98 -9.04
CA LYS A 66 4.75 -9.58 -9.33
C LYS A 66 3.97 -8.59 -8.44
N ILE A 67 3.05 -9.08 -7.61
CA ILE A 67 2.22 -8.27 -6.73
C ILE A 67 2.73 -8.42 -5.31
N MET A 68 2.95 -7.30 -4.65
CA MET A 68 3.29 -7.25 -3.24
C MET A 68 2.17 -6.59 -2.44
N PHE A 69 2.18 -6.79 -1.12
CA PHE A 69 1.27 -6.15 -0.19
C PHE A 69 2.01 -5.02 0.53
N LEU A 70 1.43 -3.84 0.53
CA LEU A 70 1.87 -2.69 1.30
C LEU A 70 0.90 -2.47 2.45
N ASN A 71 1.37 -2.60 3.69
CA ASN A 71 0.63 -2.26 4.88
C ASN A 71 1.12 -0.93 5.44
N VAL A 72 0.22 -0.01 5.69
CA VAL A 72 0.51 1.33 6.22
C VAL A 72 -0.44 1.71 7.34
N ALA A 73 -0.06 2.65 8.19
CA ALA A 73 -0.93 3.19 9.22
C ALA A 73 -2.22 3.77 8.61
N ASN A 74 -3.31 3.72 9.36
CA ASN A 74 -4.64 4.03 8.83
C ASN A 74 -4.86 5.53 8.55
N ASP A 75 -4.05 6.39 9.14
CA ASP A 75 -4.06 7.84 8.99
C ASP A 75 -3.28 8.34 7.75
N ILE A 76 -2.50 7.48 7.11
CA ILE A 76 -1.75 7.84 5.90
C ILE A 76 -2.69 7.99 4.71
N PRO A 77 -2.81 9.18 4.08
CA PRO A 77 -3.82 9.46 3.06
C PRO A 77 -3.38 9.05 1.65
N ILE A 78 -2.91 7.80 1.49
CA ILE A 78 -2.59 7.23 0.16
C ILE A 78 -3.83 6.61 -0.49
N ARG A 79 -3.82 6.54 -1.81
CA ARG A 79 -4.96 6.11 -2.62
C ARG A 79 -4.55 5.11 -3.69
N VAL A 80 -5.52 4.34 -4.16
CA VAL A 80 -5.37 3.54 -5.39
C VAL A 80 -5.06 4.48 -6.55
N GLY A 81 -4.07 4.13 -7.37
CA GLY A 81 -3.54 4.95 -8.44
C GLY A 81 -2.33 5.82 -8.07
N ASP A 82 -2.04 5.99 -6.79
CA ASP A 82 -0.81 6.69 -6.39
C ASP A 82 0.42 5.90 -6.85
N ILE A 83 1.42 6.62 -7.36
CA ILE A 83 2.73 6.08 -7.70
C ILE A 83 3.66 6.34 -6.52
N MET A 84 4.17 5.26 -5.97
CA MET A 84 5.07 5.26 -4.83
C MET A 84 6.51 5.09 -5.30
N ASN A 85 7.42 5.85 -4.71
CA ASN A 85 8.86 5.70 -4.86
C ASN A 85 9.40 4.87 -3.70
N TRP A 86 10.17 3.88 -4.04
CA TRP A 86 10.91 3.05 -3.08
C TRP A 86 12.39 3.12 -3.43
N VAL A 87 13.20 3.67 -2.51
CA VAL A 87 14.65 3.69 -2.64
C VAL A 87 15.18 2.36 -2.13
N ILE A 88 15.77 1.56 -3.01
CA ILE A 88 16.40 0.28 -2.63
C ILE A 88 17.84 0.50 -2.15
N GLU A 89 18.46 -0.56 -1.60
CA GLU A 89 19.76 -0.47 -0.92
C GLU A 89 20.91 0.12 -1.77
N ASP A 90 20.86 -0.05 -3.08
CA ASP A 90 21.83 0.51 -4.03
C ASP A 90 21.60 1.98 -4.39
N GLY A 91 20.58 2.62 -3.79
CA GLY A 91 20.16 3.99 -4.07
C GLY A 91 19.26 4.14 -5.31
N THR A 92 18.93 3.06 -5.99
CA THR A 92 18.01 3.08 -7.12
C THR A 92 16.59 3.36 -6.64
N ILE A 93 15.88 4.23 -7.36
CA ILE A 93 14.47 4.53 -7.08
C ILE A 93 13.59 3.63 -7.95
N GLU A 94 12.88 2.73 -7.32
CA GLU A 94 11.84 1.95 -7.96
C GLU A 94 10.49 2.65 -7.87
N LYS A 95 9.72 2.59 -8.96
CA LYS A 95 8.36 3.13 -9.04
C LYS A 95 7.37 1.98 -8.89
N TRP A 96 6.44 2.12 -7.95
CA TRP A 96 5.40 1.16 -7.65
C TRP A 96 4.04 1.81 -7.71
N ILE A 97 3.06 1.18 -8.34
CA ILE A 97 1.69 1.69 -8.42
C ILE A 97 0.78 0.92 -7.45
N LEU A 98 -0.07 1.64 -6.72
CA LEU A 98 -1.09 1.08 -5.83
C LEU A 98 -2.31 0.70 -6.66
N ILE A 99 -2.54 -0.60 -6.86
CA ILE A 99 -3.59 -1.08 -7.78
C ILE A 99 -4.92 -1.39 -7.10
N GLN A 100 -4.90 -1.76 -5.82
CA GLN A 100 -6.11 -2.13 -5.09
C GLN A 100 -5.92 -1.88 -3.59
N LYS A 101 -6.98 -1.46 -2.92
CA LYS A 101 -7.06 -1.37 -1.46
C LYS A 101 -7.91 -2.53 -0.92
N GLU A 102 -7.39 -3.28 0.04
CA GLU A 102 -8.18 -4.29 0.73
C GLU A 102 -9.21 -3.66 1.68
N LYS A 103 -10.42 -4.21 1.67
CA LYS A 103 -11.44 -3.86 2.67
C LYS A 103 -11.16 -4.61 3.96
N LYS A 104 -10.71 -3.90 4.99
CA LYS A 104 -10.54 -4.47 6.33
C LYS A 104 -11.62 -3.96 7.28
N VAL A 105 -12.19 -4.88 8.06
CA VAL A 105 -13.27 -4.57 9.01
C VAL A 105 -12.74 -3.79 10.22
N ASN A 106 -11.49 -4.02 10.62
CA ASN A 106 -11.01 -3.54 11.93
C ASN A 106 -10.32 -2.17 11.92
N GLY A 107 -10.08 -1.55 10.77
CA GLY A 107 -9.57 -0.17 10.66
C GLY A 107 -8.26 0.13 11.42
N THR A 108 -7.42 -0.89 11.68
CA THR A 108 -6.17 -0.74 12.43
C THR A 108 -5.02 -0.29 11.54
N TYR A 109 -4.99 -0.75 10.31
CA TYR A 109 -4.07 -0.35 9.27
C TYR A 109 -4.70 -0.58 7.90
N GLN A 110 -4.11 0.03 6.85
CA GLN A 110 -4.54 -0.13 5.47
C GLN A 110 -3.62 -1.11 4.76
N THR A 111 -4.18 -1.95 3.89
CA THR A 111 -3.42 -2.82 3.00
C THR A 111 -3.71 -2.47 1.56
N PHE A 112 -2.66 -2.29 0.79
CA PHE A 112 -2.73 -2.06 -0.65
C PHE A 112 -1.98 -3.18 -1.38
N TRP A 113 -2.50 -3.54 -2.53
CA TRP A 113 -1.77 -4.32 -3.50
C TRP A 113 -0.95 -3.36 -4.34
N ILE A 114 0.35 -3.65 -4.46
CA ILE A 114 1.28 -2.83 -5.22
C ILE A 114 1.96 -3.66 -6.29
N VAL A 115 2.28 -3.03 -7.40
CA VAL A 115 3.01 -3.66 -8.51
C VAL A 115 4.09 -2.70 -9.01
N ARG A 116 5.25 -3.25 -9.36
CA ARG A 116 6.36 -2.46 -9.88
C ARG A 116 6.04 -1.93 -11.27
N CYS A 117 6.15 -0.63 -11.48
CA CYS A 117 6.03 0.00 -12.79
C CYS A 117 7.21 -0.44 -13.68
N ASN A 118 6.90 -0.77 -14.92
CA ASN A 118 7.88 -1.23 -15.90
C ASN A 118 7.97 -0.34 -17.14
N TYR A 119 7.11 0.68 -17.23
CA TYR A 119 7.07 1.56 -18.38
C TYR A 119 6.76 3.00 -18.01
N LEU A 120 7.41 3.96 -18.69
CA LEU A 120 7.08 5.38 -18.59
C LEU A 120 6.26 5.79 -19.81
N LEU A 121 4.96 5.99 -19.59
CA LEU A 121 4.06 6.46 -20.60
C LEU A 121 4.27 7.95 -20.85
N LYS A 122 4.17 8.34 -22.11
CA LYS A 122 4.19 9.76 -22.53
C LYS A 122 3.06 9.98 -23.52
N TRP A 123 2.27 11.02 -23.30
CA TRP A 123 1.19 11.42 -24.20
C TRP A 123 1.05 12.94 -24.24
N ILE A 124 0.33 13.43 -25.25
CA ILE A 124 -0.03 14.84 -25.37
C ILE A 124 -1.49 14.96 -24.93
N ASP A 125 -1.78 15.87 -23.99
CA ASP A 125 -3.13 16.16 -23.57
C ASP A 125 -3.92 16.97 -24.63
N GLU A 126 -5.21 17.18 -24.40
CA GLU A 126 -6.10 17.90 -25.32
C GLU A 126 -5.68 19.36 -25.58
N VAL A 127 -4.85 19.93 -24.70
CA VAL A 127 -4.34 21.30 -24.77
C VAL A 127 -2.95 21.35 -25.45
N GLY A 128 -2.37 20.19 -25.79
CA GLY A 128 -1.06 20.10 -26.45
C GLY A 128 0.13 19.97 -25.48
N HIS A 129 -0.09 19.80 -24.19
CA HIS A 129 0.99 19.62 -23.21
C HIS A 129 1.45 18.16 -23.15
N LEU A 130 2.77 17.97 -23.13
CA LEU A 130 3.36 16.66 -22.90
C LEU A 130 3.11 16.24 -21.44
N LYS A 131 2.43 15.12 -21.27
CA LYS A 131 2.22 14.43 -19.98
C LYS A 131 3.03 13.17 -19.94
N GLN A 132 3.40 12.76 -18.74
CA GLN A 132 4.05 11.47 -18.51
C GLN A 132 3.60 10.86 -17.19
N SER A 133 3.54 9.54 -17.14
CA SER A 133 3.25 8.78 -15.92
C SER A 133 3.89 7.41 -15.98
N TRP A 134 4.28 6.90 -14.83
CA TRP A 134 4.72 5.52 -14.71
C TRP A 134 3.51 4.58 -14.76
N ALA A 135 3.69 3.43 -15.38
CA ALA A 135 2.64 2.44 -15.54
C ALA A 135 3.20 1.01 -15.41
N TYR A 136 2.31 0.09 -15.06
CA TYR A 136 2.55 -1.32 -15.20
C TYR A 136 1.88 -1.82 -16.48
N VAL A 137 2.69 -2.32 -17.40
CA VAL A 137 2.23 -2.84 -18.69
C VAL A 137 2.39 -4.35 -18.69
N VAL A 138 1.28 -5.06 -18.87
CA VAL A 138 1.24 -6.53 -18.94
C VAL A 138 1.22 -6.94 -20.40
N SER A 139 2.14 -7.82 -20.81
CA SER A 139 2.05 -8.45 -22.11
C SER A 139 0.90 -9.48 -22.11
N SER A 140 0.24 -9.66 -23.25
CA SER A 140 -0.84 -10.65 -23.40
C SER A 140 -0.42 -12.09 -23.11
N LEU A 141 0.87 -12.39 -23.16
CA LEU A 141 1.45 -13.69 -22.81
C LEU A 141 1.52 -13.91 -21.28
N ASP A 142 1.60 -12.85 -20.49
CA ASP A 142 1.61 -12.92 -19.02
C ASP A 142 0.20 -12.91 -18.39
N SER A 143 -0.85 -12.80 -19.19
CA SER A 143 -2.22 -12.59 -18.70
C SER A 143 -2.92 -13.89 -18.31
N LYS A 144 -2.43 -14.57 -17.27
CA LYS A 144 -3.25 -15.52 -16.50
C LYS A 144 -4.14 -14.83 -15.46
N ILE A 145 -4.34 -13.54 -15.56
CA ILE A 145 -5.33 -12.83 -14.74
C ILE A 145 -6.70 -13.20 -15.29
N LYS A 146 -7.38 -14.10 -14.61
CA LYS A 146 -8.79 -14.46 -14.87
C LYS A 146 -9.68 -13.23 -14.66
N GLY A 147 -9.98 -12.54 -15.72
CA GLY A 147 -11.01 -11.51 -15.77
C GLY A 147 -11.49 -11.36 -17.20
N ASN A 148 -12.82 -11.24 -17.39
CA ASN A 148 -13.53 -11.15 -18.66
C ASN A 148 -13.08 -9.97 -19.55
N TYR A 149 -11.86 -10.04 -20.10
CA TYR A 149 -11.35 -9.04 -21.01
C TYR A 149 -11.13 -9.67 -22.39
N ARG A 150 -11.81 -9.15 -23.41
CA ARG A 150 -11.58 -9.51 -24.82
C ARG A 150 -10.17 -9.09 -25.20
N THR A 151 -9.35 -10.04 -25.59
CA THR A 151 -7.99 -9.82 -26.10
C THR A 151 -8.05 -9.31 -27.54
N TRP A 152 -7.65 -8.08 -27.75
CA TRP A 152 -7.02 -7.70 -29.01
C TRP A 152 -5.50 -7.95 -28.80
N ASN A 153 -4.76 -8.30 -29.85
CA ASN A 153 -3.30 -8.47 -29.82
C ASN A 153 -2.58 -7.16 -29.50
N SER A 154 -2.72 -6.65 -28.27
CA SER A 154 -2.20 -5.37 -27.86
C SER A 154 -1.85 -5.40 -26.37
N LEU A 155 -0.79 -4.72 -26.04
CA LEU A 155 -0.37 -4.39 -24.69
C LEU A 155 -1.57 -3.91 -23.88
N ARG A 156 -1.85 -4.55 -22.74
CA ARG A 156 -2.83 -4.05 -21.79
C ARG A 156 -2.16 -3.02 -20.91
N LEU A 157 -2.69 -1.83 -20.99
CA LEU A 157 -2.27 -0.70 -20.18
C LEU A 157 -3.16 -0.64 -18.95
N LEU A 158 -2.58 -0.85 -17.77
CA LEU A 158 -3.24 -0.50 -16.52
C LEU A 158 -2.85 0.94 -16.21
N VAL A 159 -3.63 1.87 -16.74
CA VAL A 159 -3.61 3.28 -16.33
C VAL A 159 -4.78 3.43 -15.38
N LEU A 160 -4.49 3.73 -14.13
CA LEU A 160 -5.49 4.09 -13.14
C LEU A 160 -5.62 5.61 -13.07
#